data_5dfc25b4af16ae95748f871c20aa8617
#
_entry.id   5dfc25b4af16ae95748f871c20aa8617
#
_cell.length_a   1.000
_cell.length_b   1.000
_cell.length_c   1.000
_cell.angle_alpha   90.00
_cell.angle_beta   90.00
_cell.angle_gamma   90.00
#
_symmetry.space_group_name_H-M   'P 1'
#
loop_
_entity.id
_entity.type
_entity.pdbx_description
1 polymer ?
#
loop_
_entity_poly.entity_id
_entity_poly.type
_entity_poly.pdbx_seq_one_letter_code
_entity_poly.pdbx_strand_id
1 'polypeptide(L)'
;EASKPAVVGFDIIFSGNVDEAGDEAFVNAAKKSGNVVVASQLIYKEKPEFDADGVKYYPIDTIIYPYEALRAEVTCAYTNVSQDSDRTVRRVLMKESYAGQEQTMFPQAIYERYCEKTGQTINTIASDKTGRTLINYSGKPGDYECISLVDVLQGKIDTRVFKDSIVLVGAYAAGMQDNFNVPNGGNQQMYGVEIHANILQAFMQNRFSVNGNPFLFGLLTGLVCAILHFVFKRTKIWLSTILLIAGVAANLIAGVILNNNGIAISLIYAPLVLIVSYIYCLAIGYILEKLKQKKVLKAFKKYVAPEIVDEISK
;
A
#
# COMPACT_ATOMS: atom_id res chain seq x y z
N GLU A 1 11.54 36.05 -3.54
CA GLU A 1 11.46 35.98 -2.06
C GLU A 1 10.03 35.86 -1.55
N ALA A 2 9.01 36.45 -2.20
CA ALA A 2 7.60 36.32 -1.82
C ALA A 2 7.00 34.92 -2.07
N SER A 3 7.69 34.06 -2.76
CA SER A 3 7.21 32.77 -3.27
C SER A 3 8.10 31.60 -2.84
N LYS A 4 8.77 31.71 -1.70
CA LYS A 4 9.70 30.65 -1.27
C LYS A 4 8.93 29.37 -0.87
N PRO A 5 8.97 28.28 -1.68
CA PRO A 5 8.50 26.99 -1.24
C PRO A 5 9.37 26.48 -0.09
N ALA A 6 8.78 25.61 0.74
CA ALA A 6 9.54 24.96 1.77
C ALA A 6 10.60 24.03 1.18
N VAL A 7 10.24 23.19 0.24
CA VAL A 7 11.14 22.30 -0.50
C VAL A 7 10.70 22.24 -1.97
N VAL A 8 11.66 22.12 -2.88
CA VAL A 8 11.41 21.84 -4.29
C VAL A 8 12.05 20.50 -4.64
N GLY A 9 11.26 19.53 -5.02
CA GLY A 9 11.70 18.22 -5.48
C GLY A 9 11.58 18.10 -6.99
N PHE A 10 12.70 17.81 -7.67
CA PHE A 10 12.71 17.50 -9.10
C PHE A 10 12.78 15.99 -9.32
N ASP A 11 11.67 15.41 -9.71
CA ASP A 11 11.58 14.02 -10.20
C ASP A 11 12.03 13.95 -11.66
N ILE A 12 13.22 14.45 -11.90
CA ILE A 12 13.88 14.54 -13.19
C ILE A 12 15.35 14.20 -13.00
N ILE A 13 15.85 13.28 -13.81
CA ILE A 13 17.26 12.86 -13.77
C ILE A 13 18.08 13.77 -14.71
N PHE A 14 18.85 14.67 -14.13
CA PHE A 14 19.76 15.56 -14.86
C PHE A 14 21.11 14.88 -15.08
N SER A 15 21.14 13.79 -15.89
CA SER A 15 22.32 12.91 -16.02
C SER A 15 23.43 13.41 -16.91
N GLY A 16 23.32 14.61 -17.54
CA GLY A 16 24.33 15.16 -18.41
C GLY A 16 24.18 16.67 -18.58
N ASN A 17 25.29 17.32 -18.97
CA ASN A 17 25.27 18.71 -19.31
C ASN A 17 24.74 18.88 -20.75
N VAL A 18 23.77 19.76 -20.94
CA VAL A 18 23.13 20.01 -22.23
C VAL A 18 23.42 21.41 -22.74
N ASP A 19 23.39 22.39 -21.84
CA ASP A 19 23.68 23.80 -22.13
C ASP A 19 24.46 24.40 -20.95
N GLU A 20 25.71 24.69 -21.16
CA GLU A 20 26.64 25.17 -20.12
C GLU A 20 26.10 26.39 -19.35
N ALA A 21 25.51 27.34 -20.05
CA ALA A 21 25.00 28.57 -19.44
C ALA A 21 23.69 28.28 -18.62
N GLY A 22 22.83 27.46 -19.17
CA GLY A 22 21.60 27.03 -18.50
C GLY A 22 21.88 26.15 -17.28
N ASP A 23 22.81 25.21 -17.43
CA ASP A 23 23.22 24.30 -16.34
C ASP A 23 23.87 25.11 -15.19
N GLU A 24 24.75 26.07 -15.48
CA GLU A 24 25.33 26.94 -14.47
C GLU A 24 24.29 27.82 -13.78
N ALA A 25 23.35 28.38 -14.54
CA ALA A 25 22.26 29.18 -13.98
C ALA A 25 21.38 28.35 -13.04
N PHE A 26 21.09 27.08 -13.39
CA PHE A 26 20.30 26.18 -12.54
C PHE A 26 21.04 25.81 -11.25
N VAL A 27 22.34 25.48 -11.34
CA VAL A 27 23.20 25.21 -10.16
C VAL A 27 23.20 26.41 -9.22
N ASN A 28 23.41 27.62 -9.73
CA ASN A 28 23.44 28.83 -8.94
C ASN A 28 22.08 29.11 -8.27
N ALA A 29 20.99 28.87 -8.98
CA ALA A 29 19.63 28.99 -8.42
C ALA A 29 19.34 27.96 -7.32
N ALA A 30 19.73 26.71 -7.53
CA ALA A 30 19.59 25.63 -6.58
C ALA A 30 20.40 25.91 -5.29
N LYS A 31 21.65 26.30 -5.44
CA LYS A 31 22.52 26.73 -4.34
C LYS A 31 21.92 27.89 -3.54
N LYS A 32 21.48 28.95 -4.22
CA LYS A 32 20.83 30.10 -3.56
C LYS A 32 19.54 29.72 -2.84
N SER A 33 18.78 28.77 -3.37
CA SER A 33 17.51 28.29 -2.77
C SER A 33 17.77 27.45 -1.52
N GLY A 34 18.76 26.57 -1.54
CA GLY A 34 19.20 25.72 -0.44
C GLY A 34 18.19 24.68 0.03
N ASN A 35 17.12 24.47 -0.74
CA ASN A 35 16.01 23.56 -0.38
C ASN A 35 15.59 22.64 -1.55
N VAL A 36 16.54 22.34 -2.43
CA VAL A 36 16.31 21.54 -3.64
C VAL A 36 16.71 20.10 -3.42
N VAL A 37 15.82 19.18 -3.80
CA VAL A 37 16.05 17.73 -3.86
C VAL A 37 15.90 17.30 -5.32
N VAL A 38 16.87 16.53 -5.83
CA VAL A 38 16.89 16.10 -7.23
C VAL A 38 16.93 14.57 -7.31
N ALA A 39 16.22 14.02 -8.29
CA ALA A 39 16.17 12.61 -8.56
C ALA A 39 17.54 12.00 -8.90
N SER A 40 17.79 10.82 -8.36
CA SER A 40 18.78 9.87 -8.85
C SER A 40 18.09 8.55 -9.17
N GLN A 41 18.74 7.66 -9.93
CA GLN A 41 18.16 6.38 -10.30
C GLN A 41 19.11 5.24 -9.93
N LEU A 42 18.57 4.26 -9.19
CA LEU A 42 19.27 3.02 -8.88
C LEU A 42 19.12 2.05 -10.06
N ILE A 43 20.25 1.54 -10.54
CA ILE A 43 20.28 0.47 -11.54
C ILE A 43 20.63 -0.81 -10.80
N TYR A 44 19.77 -1.82 -10.91
CA TYR A 44 19.96 -3.09 -10.23
C TYR A 44 20.62 -4.11 -11.15
N LYS A 45 21.39 -5.04 -10.56
CA LYS A 45 21.94 -6.18 -11.30
C LYS A 45 20.82 -7.06 -11.84
N GLU A 46 21.04 -7.67 -12.99
CA GLU A 46 20.08 -8.60 -13.61
C GLU A 46 19.89 -9.88 -12.78
N LYS A 47 20.97 -10.32 -12.08
CA LYS A 47 20.94 -11.54 -11.28
C LYS A 47 20.67 -11.20 -9.81
N PRO A 48 19.69 -11.90 -9.21
CA PRO A 48 19.45 -11.73 -7.78
C PRO A 48 20.53 -12.39 -6.96
N GLU A 49 20.70 -11.88 -5.75
CA GLU A 49 21.50 -12.47 -4.68
C GLU A 49 20.57 -12.87 -3.51
N PHE A 50 21.12 -13.60 -2.55
CA PHE A 50 20.39 -13.98 -1.35
C PHE A 50 21.16 -13.44 -0.15
N ASP A 51 20.44 -12.85 0.80
CA ASP A 51 21.03 -12.39 2.06
C ASP A 51 21.32 -13.57 3.01
N ALA A 52 21.84 -13.26 4.21
CA ALA A 52 22.16 -14.26 5.23
C ALA A 52 20.94 -15.06 5.72
N ASP A 53 19.74 -14.49 5.61
CA ASP A 53 18.47 -15.12 5.98
C ASP A 53 17.80 -15.86 4.79
N GLY A 54 18.48 -15.90 3.63
CA GLY A 54 17.98 -16.55 2.40
C GLY A 54 16.92 -15.73 1.67
N VAL A 55 16.79 -14.45 1.95
CA VAL A 55 15.85 -13.57 1.26
C VAL A 55 16.45 -13.09 -0.06
N LYS A 56 15.71 -13.30 -1.15
CA LYS A 56 16.10 -12.90 -2.49
C LYS A 56 16.02 -11.37 -2.66
N TYR A 57 17.10 -10.77 -3.12
CA TYR A 57 17.15 -9.34 -3.45
C TYR A 57 17.97 -9.09 -4.74
N TYR A 58 17.86 -7.91 -5.33
CA TYR A 58 18.65 -7.50 -6.47
C TYR A 58 19.60 -6.40 -6.00
N PRO A 59 20.94 -6.65 -5.99
CA PRO A 59 21.91 -5.63 -5.59
C PRO A 59 21.92 -4.45 -6.56
N ILE A 60 22.24 -3.28 -6.06
CA ILE A 60 22.47 -2.11 -6.90
C ILE A 60 23.78 -2.33 -7.65
N ASP A 61 23.75 -2.18 -8.96
CA ASP A 61 24.93 -2.21 -9.84
C ASP A 61 25.59 -0.85 -9.91
N THR A 62 24.80 0.18 -10.16
CA THR A 62 25.28 1.58 -10.23
C THR A 62 24.14 2.54 -9.89
N ILE A 63 24.49 3.80 -9.66
CA ILE A 63 23.54 4.90 -9.45
C ILE A 63 23.78 5.98 -10.51
N ILE A 64 22.71 6.35 -11.22
CA ILE A 64 22.73 7.51 -12.10
C ILE A 64 22.42 8.74 -11.25
N TYR A 65 23.41 9.60 -11.11
CA TYR A 65 23.29 10.87 -10.41
C TYR A 65 23.10 12.03 -11.39
N PRO A 66 22.63 13.18 -10.91
CA PRO A 66 22.76 14.44 -11.64
C PRO A 66 24.22 14.75 -11.98
N TYR A 67 24.44 15.62 -12.98
CA TYR A 67 25.80 16.06 -13.32
C TYR A 67 26.50 16.68 -12.09
N GLU A 68 27.84 16.57 -12.06
CA GLU A 68 28.65 16.77 -10.85
C GLU A 68 28.45 18.15 -10.21
N ALA A 69 28.38 19.21 -11.00
CA ALA A 69 28.20 20.56 -10.50
C ALA A 69 26.83 20.73 -9.75
N LEU A 70 25.75 20.13 -10.28
CA LEU A 70 24.45 20.17 -9.60
C LEU A 70 24.45 19.28 -8.36
N ARG A 71 25.03 18.09 -8.48
CA ARG A 71 25.11 17.11 -7.37
C ARG A 71 25.80 17.70 -6.14
N ALA A 72 26.80 18.57 -6.33
CA ALA A 72 27.54 19.21 -5.23
C ALA A 72 26.67 20.19 -4.40
N GLU A 73 25.59 20.73 -4.96
CA GLU A 73 24.82 21.83 -4.36
C GLU A 73 23.39 21.42 -3.95
N VAL A 74 22.97 20.18 -4.24
CA VAL A 74 21.60 19.68 -3.95
C VAL A 74 21.62 18.36 -3.18
N THR A 75 20.50 18.03 -2.56
CA THR A 75 20.28 16.68 -2.03
C THR A 75 19.86 15.76 -3.18
N CYS A 76 20.60 14.67 -3.41
CA CYS A 76 20.24 13.65 -4.38
C CYS A 76 19.55 12.48 -3.69
N ALA A 77 18.46 11.99 -4.26
CA ALA A 77 17.70 10.90 -3.69
C ALA A 77 17.03 10.05 -4.79
N TYR A 78 16.93 8.75 -4.59
CA TYR A 78 16.45 7.85 -5.64
C TYR A 78 14.91 7.86 -5.78
N THR A 79 14.44 7.77 -7.03
CA THR A 79 13.01 7.78 -7.39
C THR A 79 12.45 6.40 -7.75
N ASN A 80 13.26 5.35 -7.69
CA ASN A 80 12.80 4.01 -8.04
C ASN A 80 11.58 3.58 -7.21
N VAL A 81 10.54 3.11 -7.89
CA VAL A 81 9.36 2.50 -7.26
C VAL A 81 9.36 0.99 -7.50
N SER A 82 8.93 0.23 -6.50
CA SER A 82 8.86 -1.23 -6.58
C SER A 82 7.45 -1.66 -6.99
N GLN A 83 7.35 -2.45 -8.06
CA GLN A 83 6.09 -3.06 -8.48
C GLN A 83 5.97 -4.48 -7.93
N ASP A 84 4.79 -4.85 -7.47
CA ASP A 84 4.43 -6.23 -7.13
C ASP A 84 4.34 -7.08 -8.43
N SER A 85 4.18 -8.40 -8.30
CA SER A 85 4.09 -9.33 -9.44
C SER A 85 2.95 -9.03 -10.44
N ASP A 86 1.91 -8.34 -9.99
CA ASP A 86 0.80 -7.85 -10.80
C ASP A 86 1.03 -6.43 -11.36
N ARG A 87 2.27 -5.94 -11.32
CA ARG A 87 2.70 -4.61 -11.77
C ARG A 87 2.04 -3.44 -11.04
N THR A 88 1.54 -3.66 -9.84
CA THR A 88 0.94 -2.59 -9.02
C THR A 88 1.95 -2.10 -7.98
N VAL A 89 2.10 -0.79 -7.84
CA VAL A 89 2.96 -0.17 -6.82
C VAL A 89 2.18 -0.08 -5.52
N ARG A 90 2.52 -0.96 -4.57
CA ARG A 90 1.90 -0.98 -3.22
C ARG A 90 2.89 -0.69 -2.12
N ARG A 91 4.17 -0.91 -2.39
CA ARG A 91 5.23 -0.85 -1.38
C ARG A 91 6.35 0.04 -1.83
N VAL A 92 7.02 0.56 -0.84
CA VAL A 92 8.30 1.24 -1.02
C VAL A 92 9.36 0.54 -0.19
N LEU A 93 10.57 0.54 -0.68
CA LEU A 93 11.74 0.10 0.04
C LEU A 93 12.35 1.33 0.70
N MET A 94 12.32 1.35 2.03
CA MET A 94 12.69 2.53 2.81
C MET A 94 14.21 2.74 2.89
N LYS A 95 14.97 1.66 2.70
CA LYS A 95 16.41 1.66 2.84
C LYS A 95 17.05 0.83 1.76
N GLU A 96 17.94 1.44 1.01
CA GLU A 96 18.81 0.81 0.03
C GLU A 96 20.26 1.09 0.42
N SER A 97 21.16 0.18 0.13
CA SER A 97 22.60 0.35 0.40
C SER A 97 23.41 0.13 -0.86
N TYR A 98 24.30 1.06 -1.15
CA TYR A 98 25.25 0.96 -2.24
C TYR A 98 26.64 1.31 -1.75
N ALA A 99 27.62 0.42 -2.00
CA ALA A 99 29.01 0.60 -1.55
C ALA A 99 29.15 0.93 -0.05
N GLY A 100 28.28 0.35 0.80
CA GLY A 100 28.28 0.55 2.24
C GLY A 100 27.63 1.87 2.72
N GLN A 101 27.05 2.64 1.81
CA GLN A 101 26.34 3.87 2.11
C GLN A 101 24.83 3.67 1.95
N GLU A 102 24.06 4.14 2.92
CA GLU A 102 22.59 4.15 2.84
C GLU A 102 22.13 5.18 1.80
N GLN A 103 21.24 4.78 0.93
CA GLN A 103 20.62 5.63 -0.09
C GLN A 103 19.24 6.01 0.39
N THR A 104 18.92 7.29 0.33
CA THR A 104 17.61 7.84 0.75
C THR A 104 16.69 7.93 -0.46
N MET A 105 15.42 7.54 -0.26
CA MET A 105 14.42 7.67 -1.31
C MET A 105 13.94 9.13 -1.45
N PHE A 106 13.53 9.52 -2.65
CA PHE A 106 13.19 10.89 -3.01
C PHE A 106 12.09 11.53 -2.12
N PRO A 107 10.93 10.92 -1.86
CA PRO A 107 9.94 11.49 -0.96
C PRO A 107 10.43 11.61 0.49
N GLN A 108 11.26 10.68 0.95
CA GLN A 108 11.84 10.73 2.30
C GLN A 108 12.80 11.91 2.43
N ALA A 109 13.71 12.12 1.47
CA ALA A 109 14.64 13.24 1.48
C ALA A 109 13.90 14.60 1.48
N ILE A 110 12.80 14.70 0.72
CA ILE A 110 11.93 15.88 0.73
C ILE A 110 11.29 16.10 2.10
N TYR A 111 10.75 15.03 2.69
CA TYR A 111 10.14 15.09 4.02
C TYR A 111 11.12 15.49 5.11
N GLU A 112 12.31 14.90 5.10
CA GLU A 112 13.38 15.24 6.06
C GLU A 112 13.79 16.72 5.93
N ARG A 113 13.97 17.20 4.68
CA ARG A 113 14.29 18.59 4.42
C ARG A 113 13.17 19.56 4.84
N TYR A 114 11.92 19.15 4.65
CA TYR A 114 10.76 19.90 5.13
C TYR A 114 10.73 19.98 6.67
N CYS A 115 10.97 18.86 7.35
CA CYS A 115 11.04 18.82 8.81
C CYS A 115 12.17 19.70 9.36
N GLU A 116 13.37 19.64 8.76
CA GLU A 116 14.50 20.52 9.12
C GLU A 116 14.11 21.99 9.04
N LYS A 117 13.43 22.39 7.95
CA LYS A 117 13.06 23.78 7.71
C LYS A 117 11.93 24.27 8.65
N THR A 118 10.99 23.40 8.98
CA THR A 118 9.81 23.74 9.79
C THR A 118 10.01 23.45 11.28
N GLY A 119 11.11 22.81 11.67
CA GLY A 119 11.37 22.39 13.06
C GLY A 119 10.49 21.23 13.52
N GLN A 120 9.90 20.47 12.59
CA GLN A 120 9.08 19.30 12.90
C GLN A 120 9.96 18.08 13.17
N THR A 121 9.48 17.20 14.04
CA THR A 121 10.16 15.93 14.32
C THR A 121 9.93 14.95 13.18
N ILE A 122 11.00 14.28 12.72
CA ILE A 122 10.91 13.23 11.69
C ILE A 122 10.22 12.00 12.28
N ASN A 123 9.14 11.55 11.64
CA ASN A 123 8.44 10.35 12.03
C ASN A 123 9.27 9.10 11.70
N THR A 124 9.33 8.17 12.67
CA THR A 124 9.94 6.85 12.42
C THR A 124 8.92 5.96 11.74
N ILE A 125 9.28 5.46 10.56
CA ILE A 125 8.42 4.58 9.76
C ILE A 125 8.77 3.12 10.04
N ALA A 126 7.78 2.32 10.38
CA ALA A 126 7.95 0.88 10.51
C ALA A 126 8.10 0.23 9.12
N SER A 127 9.07 -0.66 8.99
CA SER A 127 9.27 -1.51 7.81
C SER A 127 9.24 -2.99 8.20
N ASP A 128 8.96 -3.84 7.23
CA ASP A 128 9.07 -5.28 7.40
C ASP A 128 10.55 -5.73 7.45
N LYS A 129 10.78 -7.04 7.61
CA LYS A 129 12.14 -7.63 7.66
C LYS A 129 12.95 -7.38 6.38
N THR A 130 12.30 -7.04 5.28
CA THR A 130 12.94 -6.73 3.99
C THR A 130 13.11 -5.23 3.76
N GLY A 131 12.88 -4.39 4.78
CA GLY A 131 12.96 -2.93 4.67
C GLY A 131 11.79 -2.29 3.93
N ARG A 132 10.73 -3.04 3.60
CA ARG A 132 9.58 -2.56 2.83
C ARG A 132 8.44 -2.13 3.73
N THR A 133 7.71 -1.12 3.27
CA THR A 133 6.47 -0.69 3.89
C THR A 133 5.37 -0.48 2.85
N LEU A 134 4.11 -0.64 3.24
CA LEU A 134 2.96 -0.40 2.38
C LEU A 134 2.64 1.09 2.33
N ILE A 135 2.42 1.61 1.13
CA ILE A 135 1.97 2.98 0.92
C ILE A 135 0.48 3.07 1.22
N ASN A 136 0.10 3.99 2.09
CA ASN A 136 -1.29 4.31 2.35
C ASN A 136 -1.71 5.45 1.42
N TYR A 137 -2.16 5.08 0.21
CA TYR A 137 -2.56 6.05 -0.81
C TYR A 137 -3.73 6.91 -0.34
N SER A 138 -3.51 8.21 -0.22
CA SER A 138 -4.55 9.20 0.14
C SER A 138 -5.22 9.77 -1.11
N GLY A 139 -4.45 10.07 -2.17
CA GLY A 139 -4.94 10.58 -3.45
C GLY A 139 -5.06 9.49 -4.50
N LYS A 140 -6.05 9.62 -5.39
CA LYS A 140 -6.22 8.83 -6.62
C LYS A 140 -5.45 9.49 -7.77
N PRO A 141 -5.29 8.81 -8.93
CA PRO A 141 -4.78 9.46 -10.13
C PRO A 141 -5.57 10.74 -10.45
N GLY A 142 -4.86 11.87 -10.58
CA GLY A 142 -5.45 13.19 -10.87
C GLY A 142 -5.99 13.97 -9.68
N ASP A 143 -5.87 13.48 -8.45
CA ASP A 143 -6.35 14.21 -7.26
C ASP A 143 -5.41 15.36 -6.83
N TYR A 144 -4.15 15.32 -7.24
CA TYR A 144 -3.19 16.39 -6.93
C TYR A 144 -3.33 17.55 -7.93
N GLU A 145 -3.31 18.76 -7.42
CA GLU A 145 -3.33 19.97 -8.25
C GLU A 145 -2.05 20.04 -9.11
N CYS A 146 -2.24 20.09 -10.43
CA CYS A 146 -1.16 20.17 -11.39
C CYS A 146 -1.11 21.56 -12.02
N ILE A 147 0.08 22.18 -11.94
CA ILE A 147 0.35 23.48 -12.53
C ILE A 147 1.40 23.30 -13.64
N SER A 148 1.13 23.85 -14.82
CA SER A 148 2.07 23.77 -15.94
C SER A 148 3.36 24.53 -15.61
N LEU A 149 4.50 23.84 -15.67
CA LEU A 149 5.81 24.48 -15.50
C LEU A 149 6.03 25.62 -16.49
N VAL A 150 5.54 25.49 -17.74
CA VAL A 150 5.63 26.53 -18.76
C VAL A 150 4.87 27.79 -18.34
N ASP A 151 3.69 27.63 -17.73
CA ASP A 151 2.89 28.78 -17.27
C ASP A 151 3.53 29.49 -16.07
N VAL A 152 4.21 28.71 -15.19
CA VAL A 152 5.03 29.28 -14.11
C VAL A 152 6.20 30.11 -14.69
N LEU A 153 6.95 29.55 -15.66
CA LEU A 153 8.09 30.21 -16.30
C LEU A 153 7.68 31.43 -17.09
N GLN A 154 6.47 31.45 -17.68
CA GLN A 154 5.92 32.59 -18.41
C GLN A 154 5.28 33.66 -17.49
N GLY A 155 5.32 33.45 -16.17
CA GLY A 155 4.76 34.38 -15.19
C GLY A 155 3.21 34.47 -15.19
N LYS A 156 2.53 33.47 -15.78
CA LYS A 156 1.05 33.41 -15.81
C LYS A 156 0.45 32.98 -14.47
N ILE A 157 1.26 32.32 -13.63
CA ILE A 157 0.83 31.83 -12.31
C ILE A 157 1.36 32.77 -11.23
N ASP A 158 0.49 33.12 -10.29
CA ASP A 158 0.91 33.82 -9.09
C ASP A 158 1.77 32.90 -8.21
N THR A 159 3.06 33.08 -8.24
CA THR A 159 4.01 32.21 -7.53
C THR A 159 3.85 32.22 -6.01
N ARG A 160 3.03 33.13 -5.45
CA ARG A 160 2.69 33.14 -4.00
C ARG A 160 1.96 31.87 -3.56
N VAL A 161 1.31 31.13 -4.49
CA VAL A 161 0.71 29.81 -4.22
C VAL A 161 1.70 28.78 -3.73
N PHE A 162 2.98 28.92 -4.07
CA PHE A 162 4.04 28.00 -3.64
C PHE A 162 4.65 28.32 -2.27
N LYS A 163 4.24 29.45 -1.64
CA LYS A 163 4.83 29.87 -0.37
C LYS A 163 4.62 28.78 0.70
N ASP A 164 5.71 28.42 1.38
CA ASP A 164 5.74 27.43 2.46
C ASP A 164 5.25 26.03 2.08
N SER A 165 4.99 25.77 0.79
CA SER A 165 4.56 24.49 0.25
C SER A 165 5.73 23.59 -0.11
N ILE A 166 5.46 22.30 -0.27
CA ILE A 166 6.34 21.36 -0.95
C ILE A 166 5.92 21.33 -2.43
N VAL A 167 6.84 21.60 -3.33
CA VAL A 167 6.61 21.61 -4.78
C VAL A 167 7.31 20.41 -5.39
N LEU A 168 6.59 19.57 -6.11
CA LEU A 168 7.14 18.46 -6.90
C LEU A 168 7.10 18.86 -8.38
N VAL A 169 8.22 18.69 -9.06
CA VAL A 169 8.34 18.90 -10.51
C VAL A 169 8.67 17.58 -11.16
N GLY A 170 7.81 17.07 -12.02
CA GLY A 170 8.00 15.76 -12.64
C GLY A 170 7.17 15.58 -13.91
N ALA A 171 7.31 14.41 -14.53
CA ALA A 171 6.60 14.03 -15.73
C ALA A 171 5.08 13.87 -15.42
N TYR A 172 4.26 14.67 -16.11
CA TYR A 172 2.80 14.63 -15.98
C TYR A 172 2.13 14.80 -17.35
N ALA A 173 2.51 13.97 -18.31
CA ALA A 173 1.94 14.01 -19.64
C ALA A 173 1.89 12.61 -20.27
N ALA A 174 0.84 12.36 -21.06
CA ALA A 174 0.75 11.16 -21.86
C ALA A 174 1.95 11.07 -22.83
N GLY A 175 2.62 9.91 -22.87
CA GLY A 175 3.80 9.69 -23.72
C GLY A 175 5.16 9.82 -23.01
N MET A 176 5.21 10.34 -21.79
CA MET A 176 6.46 10.35 -20.99
C MET A 176 6.73 8.99 -20.31
N GLN A 177 5.82 8.03 -20.43
CA GLN A 177 5.96 6.63 -19.99
C GLN A 177 6.30 6.43 -18.51
N ASP A 178 6.00 7.42 -17.66
CA ASP A 178 6.20 7.39 -16.22
C ASP A 178 4.86 7.24 -15.51
N ASN A 179 4.16 6.12 -15.79
CA ASN A 179 2.85 5.84 -15.22
C ASN A 179 2.74 4.39 -14.75
N PHE A 180 2.10 4.19 -13.61
CA PHE A 180 2.05 2.92 -12.89
C PHE A 180 0.64 2.58 -12.43
N ASN A 181 0.37 1.28 -12.32
CA ASN A 181 -0.83 0.81 -11.65
C ASN A 181 -0.70 1.01 -10.13
N VAL A 182 -1.76 1.50 -9.51
CA VAL A 182 -1.84 1.70 -8.05
C VAL A 182 -3.12 1.07 -7.49
N PRO A 183 -3.17 0.71 -6.20
CA PRO A 183 -4.31 -0.03 -5.63
C PRO A 183 -5.65 0.69 -5.73
N ASN A 184 -5.64 2.02 -5.70
CA ASN A 184 -6.84 2.87 -5.74
C ASN A 184 -7.08 3.52 -7.12
N GLY A 185 -6.30 3.17 -8.13
CA GLY A 185 -6.39 3.75 -9.48
C GLY A 185 -7.55 3.20 -10.32
N GLY A 186 -8.09 2.03 -9.98
CA GLY A 186 -9.09 1.37 -10.83
C GLY A 186 -8.52 1.05 -12.22
N ASN A 187 -9.07 1.68 -13.26
CA ASN A 187 -8.60 1.55 -14.64
C ASN A 187 -7.61 2.67 -15.05
N GLN A 188 -7.29 3.60 -14.16
CA GLN A 188 -6.37 4.69 -14.44
C GLN A 188 -5.02 4.41 -13.80
N GLN A 189 -3.96 4.75 -14.53
CA GLN A 189 -2.60 4.73 -14.02
C GLN A 189 -2.27 6.07 -13.36
N MET A 190 -1.39 6.04 -12.38
CA MET A 190 -0.87 7.20 -11.65
C MET A 190 0.52 7.54 -12.17
N TYR A 191 0.82 8.81 -12.37
CA TYR A 191 2.17 9.25 -12.74
C TYR A 191 3.14 9.07 -11.57
N GLY A 192 4.44 8.87 -11.88
CA GLY A 192 5.47 8.67 -10.87
C GLY A 192 5.52 9.81 -9.85
N VAL A 193 5.43 11.04 -10.31
CA VAL A 193 5.41 12.22 -9.43
C VAL A 193 4.20 12.22 -8.47
N GLU A 194 3.03 11.72 -8.87
CA GLU A 194 1.87 11.58 -7.97
C GLU A 194 2.07 10.43 -6.95
N ILE A 195 2.78 9.36 -7.34
CA ILE A 195 3.16 8.31 -6.40
C ILE A 195 4.07 8.89 -5.34
N HIS A 196 5.06 9.69 -5.73
CA HIS A 196 5.93 10.39 -4.79
C HIS A 196 5.17 11.36 -3.89
N ALA A 197 4.15 12.06 -4.42
CA ALA A 197 3.27 12.90 -3.62
C ALA A 197 2.47 12.10 -2.58
N ASN A 198 1.93 10.91 -2.95
CA ASN A 198 1.24 10.02 -2.02
C ASN A 198 2.17 9.48 -0.92
N ILE A 199 3.40 9.08 -1.29
CA ILE A 199 4.39 8.62 -0.31
C ILE A 199 4.75 9.75 0.65
N LEU A 200 5.00 10.96 0.12
CA LEU A 200 5.29 12.14 0.92
C LEU A 200 4.14 12.48 1.89
N GLN A 201 2.90 12.43 1.39
CA GLN A 201 1.72 12.64 2.22
C GLN A 201 1.60 11.57 3.32
N ALA A 202 1.95 10.31 3.01
CA ALA A 202 1.99 9.25 4.00
C ALA A 202 3.06 9.51 5.09
N PHE A 203 4.23 10.06 4.74
CA PHE A 203 5.22 10.53 5.71
C PHE A 203 4.67 11.63 6.60
N MET A 204 4.07 12.66 6.03
CA MET A 204 3.51 13.79 6.77
C MET A 204 2.39 13.38 7.73
N GLN A 205 1.57 12.40 7.32
CA GLN A 205 0.46 11.87 8.11
C GLN A 205 0.83 10.70 9.02
N ASN A 206 2.08 10.22 8.96
CA ASN A 206 2.55 8.99 9.61
C ASN A 206 1.64 7.78 9.30
N ARG A 207 1.27 7.61 8.04
CA ARG A 207 0.31 6.60 7.56
C ARG A 207 0.97 5.57 6.66
N PHE A 208 1.84 4.76 7.23
CA PHE A 208 2.40 3.58 6.60
C PHE A 208 1.93 2.32 7.31
N SER A 209 1.90 1.21 6.60
CA SER A 209 1.51 -0.07 7.18
C SER A 209 2.52 -1.16 6.79
N VAL A 210 2.71 -2.12 7.68
CA VAL A 210 3.44 -3.35 7.40
C VAL A 210 2.47 -4.53 7.36
N ASN A 211 2.79 -5.55 6.57
CA ASN A 211 2.00 -6.78 6.59
C ASN A 211 2.09 -7.43 7.98
N GLY A 212 0.95 -7.70 8.58
CA GLY A 212 0.87 -8.50 9.80
C GLY A 212 1.45 -9.90 9.56
N ASN A 213 1.97 -10.54 10.62
CA ASN A 213 2.50 -11.89 10.52
C ASN A 213 1.41 -12.86 10.05
N PRO A 214 1.52 -13.45 8.83
CA PRO A 214 0.44 -14.24 8.24
C PRO A 214 0.17 -15.54 9.03
N PHE A 215 1.19 -16.12 9.65
CA PHE A 215 1.05 -17.31 10.46
C PHE A 215 0.25 -17.02 11.75
N LEU A 216 0.59 -15.95 12.47
CA LEU A 216 -0.09 -15.57 13.70
C LEU A 216 -1.56 -15.22 13.43
N PHE A 217 -1.82 -14.36 12.44
CA PHE A 217 -3.18 -13.96 12.09
C PHE A 217 -3.99 -15.13 11.50
N GLY A 218 -3.35 -16.02 10.73
CA GLY A 218 -3.97 -17.25 10.25
C GLY A 218 -4.38 -18.19 11.39
N LEU A 219 -3.52 -18.40 12.38
CA LEU A 219 -3.79 -19.22 13.55
C LEU A 219 -4.94 -18.64 14.39
N LEU A 220 -4.91 -17.33 14.68
CA LEU A 220 -5.98 -16.67 15.45
C LEU A 220 -7.33 -16.75 14.70
N THR A 221 -7.33 -16.49 13.41
CA THR A 221 -8.53 -16.61 12.56
C THR A 221 -9.05 -18.03 12.56
N GLY A 222 -8.16 -19.03 12.39
CA GLY A 222 -8.54 -20.45 12.42
C GLY A 222 -9.16 -20.85 13.75
N LEU A 223 -8.60 -20.39 14.87
CA LEU A 223 -9.15 -20.65 16.20
C LEU A 223 -10.56 -20.07 16.38
N VAL A 224 -10.77 -18.80 15.99
CA VAL A 224 -12.08 -18.14 16.04
C VAL A 224 -13.09 -18.87 15.16
N CYS A 225 -12.71 -19.24 13.93
CA CYS A 225 -13.57 -19.99 13.03
C CYS A 225 -13.93 -21.37 13.59
N ALA A 226 -12.98 -22.08 14.23
CA ALA A 226 -13.23 -23.36 14.88
C ALA A 226 -14.25 -23.21 16.03
N ILE A 227 -14.08 -22.20 16.88
CA ILE A 227 -15.04 -21.92 17.97
C ILE A 227 -16.43 -21.66 17.40
N LEU A 228 -16.55 -20.77 16.41
CA LEU A 228 -17.83 -20.44 15.78
C LEU A 228 -18.46 -21.66 15.09
N HIS A 229 -17.67 -22.53 14.48
CA HIS A 229 -18.17 -23.79 13.91
C HIS A 229 -18.83 -24.68 14.96
N PHE A 230 -18.24 -24.84 16.14
CA PHE A 230 -18.86 -25.59 17.25
C PHE A 230 -20.14 -24.92 17.74
N VAL A 231 -20.17 -23.59 17.79
CA VAL A 231 -21.38 -22.85 18.18
C VAL A 231 -22.49 -23.03 17.15
N PHE A 232 -22.19 -22.94 15.84
CA PHE A 232 -23.18 -23.16 14.77
C PHE A 232 -23.83 -24.52 14.82
N LYS A 233 -23.10 -25.57 15.21
CA LYS A 233 -23.65 -26.91 15.37
C LYS A 233 -24.66 -27.04 16.52
N ARG A 234 -24.63 -26.15 17.51
CA ARG A 234 -25.43 -26.23 18.75
C ARG A 234 -26.52 -25.18 18.82
N THR A 235 -26.50 -24.17 17.95
CA THR A 235 -27.46 -23.08 17.98
C THR A 235 -28.55 -23.24 16.93
N LYS A 236 -29.67 -22.54 17.12
CA LYS A 236 -30.73 -22.43 16.12
C LYS A 236 -30.24 -21.63 14.90
N ILE A 237 -30.77 -21.93 13.72
CA ILE A 237 -30.36 -21.35 12.45
C ILE A 237 -30.32 -19.81 12.51
N TRP A 238 -31.39 -19.17 13.03
CA TRP A 238 -31.44 -17.70 13.11
C TRP A 238 -30.31 -17.11 13.98
N LEU A 239 -29.96 -17.78 15.08
CA LEU A 239 -28.85 -17.32 15.95
C LEU A 239 -27.50 -17.54 15.28
N SER A 240 -27.29 -18.66 14.59
CA SER A 240 -26.10 -18.94 13.80
C SER A 240 -25.92 -17.90 12.69
N THR A 241 -27.02 -17.45 12.04
CA THR A 241 -26.95 -16.38 11.01
C THR A 241 -26.54 -15.06 11.62
N ILE A 242 -27.08 -14.68 12.78
CA ILE A 242 -26.66 -13.45 13.48
C ILE A 242 -25.18 -13.52 13.86
N LEU A 243 -24.73 -14.65 14.39
CA LEU A 243 -23.32 -14.85 14.77
C LEU A 243 -22.38 -14.81 13.56
N LEU A 244 -22.81 -15.34 12.41
CA LEU A 244 -22.05 -15.22 11.15
C LEU A 244 -21.87 -13.74 10.76
N ILE A 245 -22.98 -12.99 10.72
CA ILE A 245 -22.94 -11.55 10.37
C ILE A 245 -22.07 -10.78 11.36
N ALA A 246 -22.22 -11.04 12.66
CA ALA A 246 -21.40 -10.41 13.69
C ALA A 246 -19.92 -10.76 13.56
N GLY A 247 -19.57 -12.01 13.23
CA GLY A 247 -18.20 -12.45 13.01
C GLY A 247 -17.56 -11.79 11.80
N VAL A 248 -18.30 -11.65 10.70
CA VAL A 248 -17.84 -10.92 9.51
C VAL A 248 -17.64 -9.43 9.83
N ALA A 249 -18.60 -8.80 10.49
CA ALA A 249 -18.50 -7.40 10.89
C ALA A 249 -17.31 -7.17 11.83
N ALA A 250 -17.11 -8.04 12.82
CA ALA A 250 -15.97 -7.97 13.74
C ALA A 250 -14.63 -8.09 13.01
N ASN A 251 -14.53 -8.96 12.00
CA ASN A 251 -13.33 -9.07 11.18
C ASN A 251 -13.03 -7.76 10.41
N LEU A 252 -14.05 -7.14 9.81
CA LEU A 252 -13.88 -5.87 9.11
C LEU A 252 -13.45 -4.74 10.06
N ILE A 253 -14.10 -4.64 11.22
CA ILE A 253 -13.77 -3.65 12.25
C ILE A 253 -12.33 -3.86 12.75
N ALA A 254 -11.95 -5.11 13.06
CA ALA A 254 -10.59 -5.43 13.48
C ALA A 254 -9.56 -5.05 12.41
N GLY A 255 -9.87 -5.29 11.14
CA GLY A 255 -9.01 -4.90 10.03
C GLY A 255 -8.79 -3.39 9.93
N VAL A 256 -9.86 -2.60 10.10
CA VAL A 256 -9.75 -1.13 10.11
C VAL A 256 -8.90 -0.67 11.30
N ILE A 257 -9.14 -1.21 12.50
CA ILE A 257 -8.37 -0.84 13.70
C ILE A 257 -6.89 -1.18 13.53
N LEU A 258 -6.57 -2.39 13.04
CA LEU A 258 -5.19 -2.82 12.81
C LEU A 258 -4.51 -1.97 11.74
N ASN A 259 -5.19 -1.67 10.63
CA ASN A 259 -4.63 -0.81 9.59
C ASN A 259 -4.36 0.61 10.09
N ASN A 260 -5.23 1.17 10.92
CA ASN A 260 -4.99 2.47 11.55
C ASN A 260 -3.79 2.45 12.52
N ASN A 261 -3.43 1.27 13.03
CA ASN A 261 -2.22 1.05 13.85
C ASN A 261 -1.02 0.57 13.01
N GLY A 262 -1.06 0.72 11.69
CA GLY A 262 0.05 0.40 10.80
C GLY A 262 0.23 -1.11 10.52
N ILE A 263 -0.78 -1.94 10.79
CA ILE A 263 -0.73 -3.39 10.52
C ILE A 263 -1.79 -3.77 9.50
N ALA A 264 -1.36 -4.12 8.29
CA ALA A 264 -2.26 -4.62 7.24
C ALA A 264 -2.49 -6.12 7.39
N ILE A 265 -3.77 -6.54 7.40
CA ILE A 265 -4.17 -7.95 7.40
C ILE A 265 -5.08 -8.25 6.22
N SER A 266 -5.16 -9.53 5.82
CA SER A 266 -6.12 -9.96 4.82
C SER A 266 -7.54 -10.01 5.40
N LEU A 267 -8.47 -9.27 4.78
CA LEU A 267 -9.87 -9.20 5.19
C LEU A 267 -10.75 -10.27 4.55
N ILE A 268 -10.24 -11.03 3.59
CA ILE A 268 -11.05 -11.95 2.76
C ILE A 268 -11.13 -13.34 3.36
N TYR A 269 -10.04 -13.86 3.91
CA TYR A 269 -9.96 -15.27 4.31
C TYR A 269 -10.88 -15.62 5.47
N ALA A 270 -10.99 -14.77 6.50
CA ALA A 270 -11.82 -15.03 7.65
C ALA A 270 -13.34 -15.10 7.31
N PRO A 271 -13.92 -14.11 6.60
CA PRO A 271 -15.30 -14.20 6.13
C PRO A 271 -15.58 -15.43 5.27
N LEU A 272 -14.67 -15.75 4.35
CA LEU A 272 -14.82 -16.90 3.45
C LEU A 272 -14.89 -18.21 4.24
N VAL A 273 -13.98 -18.44 5.19
CA VAL A 273 -13.98 -19.64 6.05
C VAL A 273 -15.23 -19.71 6.91
N LEU A 274 -15.68 -18.57 7.47
CA LEU A 274 -16.91 -18.51 8.26
C LEU A 274 -18.15 -18.87 7.44
N ILE A 275 -18.28 -18.33 6.23
CA ILE A 275 -19.41 -18.62 5.32
C ILE A 275 -19.41 -20.09 4.93
N VAL A 276 -18.27 -20.64 4.51
CA VAL A 276 -18.15 -22.06 4.15
C VAL A 276 -18.48 -22.96 5.35
N SER A 277 -17.98 -22.62 6.54
CA SER A 277 -18.26 -23.35 7.77
C SER A 277 -19.74 -23.32 8.12
N TYR A 278 -20.40 -22.17 7.96
CA TYR A 278 -21.84 -22.01 8.20
C TYR A 278 -22.67 -22.86 7.22
N ILE A 279 -22.38 -22.79 5.91
CA ILE A 279 -23.07 -23.61 4.90
C ILE A 279 -22.88 -25.10 5.19
N TYR A 280 -21.66 -25.51 5.56
CA TYR A 280 -21.41 -26.91 5.96
C TYR A 280 -22.28 -27.35 7.14
N CYS A 281 -22.37 -26.51 8.19
CA CYS A 281 -23.20 -26.82 9.36
C CYS A 281 -24.70 -26.94 9.00
N LEU A 282 -25.22 -26.06 8.12
CA LEU A 282 -26.59 -26.14 7.64
C LEU A 282 -26.84 -27.43 6.84
N ALA A 283 -25.94 -27.78 5.92
CA ALA A 283 -26.05 -28.97 5.09
C ALA A 283 -26.07 -30.27 5.96
N ILE A 284 -25.11 -30.36 6.89
CA ILE A 284 -25.06 -31.51 7.80
C ILE A 284 -26.27 -31.57 8.71
N GLY A 285 -26.71 -30.43 9.25
CA GLY A 285 -27.92 -30.33 10.07
C GLY A 285 -29.16 -30.86 9.33
N TYR A 286 -29.34 -30.42 8.08
CA TYR A 286 -30.43 -30.87 7.22
C TYR A 286 -30.38 -32.39 6.94
N ILE A 287 -29.19 -32.90 6.60
CA ILE A 287 -29.01 -34.35 6.34
C ILE A 287 -29.32 -35.17 7.58
N LEU A 288 -28.80 -34.76 8.75
CA LEU A 288 -29.06 -35.49 10.01
C LEU A 288 -30.54 -35.46 10.40
N GLU A 289 -31.23 -34.34 10.19
CA GLU A 289 -32.66 -34.21 10.43
C GLU A 289 -33.47 -35.16 9.54
N LYS A 290 -33.17 -35.18 8.23
CA LYS A 290 -33.80 -36.16 7.31
C LYS A 290 -33.55 -37.62 7.68
N LEU A 291 -32.32 -37.92 8.14
CA LEU A 291 -32.00 -39.28 8.60
C LEU A 291 -32.77 -39.64 9.86
N LYS A 292 -32.96 -38.71 10.80
CA LYS A 292 -33.81 -38.92 12.00
C LYS A 292 -35.27 -39.16 11.61
N GLN A 293 -35.82 -38.30 10.74
CA GLN A 293 -37.19 -38.47 10.23
C GLN A 293 -37.40 -39.85 9.58
N LYS A 294 -36.47 -40.30 8.73
CA LYS A 294 -36.53 -41.64 8.13
C LYS A 294 -36.46 -42.75 9.14
N LYS A 295 -35.64 -42.63 10.20
CA LYS A 295 -35.57 -43.63 11.28
C LYS A 295 -36.88 -43.70 12.08
N VAL A 296 -37.45 -42.55 12.42
CA VAL A 296 -38.74 -42.46 13.12
C VAL A 296 -39.84 -43.09 12.25
N LEU A 297 -39.94 -42.71 10.98
CA LEU A 297 -40.92 -43.25 10.05
C LEU A 297 -40.77 -44.78 9.90
N LYS A 298 -39.55 -45.30 9.83
CA LYS A 298 -39.28 -46.74 9.75
C LYS A 298 -39.69 -47.47 11.04
N ALA A 299 -39.52 -46.85 12.20
CA ALA A 299 -40.00 -47.40 13.48
C ALA A 299 -41.54 -47.43 13.52
N PHE A 300 -42.20 -46.34 13.09
CA PHE A 300 -43.67 -46.26 13.02
C PHE A 300 -44.26 -47.30 12.07
N LYS A 301 -43.68 -47.52 10.88
CA LYS A 301 -44.10 -48.56 9.93
C LYS A 301 -44.07 -49.98 10.49
N LYS A 302 -43.39 -50.19 11.61
CA LYS A 302 -43.28 -51.50 12.29
C LYS A 302 -44.46 -51.79 13.23
N TYR A 303 -45.19 -50.75 13.67
CA TYR A 303 -46.26 -50.85 14.69
C TYR A 303 -47.61 -50.34 14.21
N VAL A 304 -47.72 -49.71 13.03
CA VAL A 304 -48.93 -49.12 12.48
C VAL A 304 -49.19 -49.68 11.09
N ALA A 305 -50.49 -49.91 10.77
CA ALA A 305 -50.91 -50.43 9.48
C ALA A 305 -50.41 -49.53 8.32
N PRO A 306 -49.94 -50.12 7.20
CA PRO A 306 -49.34 -49.38 6.08
C PRO A 306 -50.18 -48.21 5.55
N GLU A 307 -51.51 -48.39 5.52
CA GLU A 307 -52.46 -47.42 4.98
C GLU A 307 -52.51 -46.11 5.78
N ILE A 308 -52.33 -46.15 7.10
CA ILE A 308 -52.36 -45.00 8.00
C ILE A 308 -51.00 -44.23 7.85
N VAL A 309 -49.91 -44.94 7.61
CA VAL A 309 -48.59 -44.33 7.47
C VAL A 309 -48.46 -43.54 6.19
N ASP A 310 -49.08 -43.98 5.10
CA ASP A 310 -49.04 -43.29 3.80
C ASP A 310 -49.93 -42.03 3.81
N GLU A 311 -50.94 -41.97 4.68
CA GLU A 311 -51.79 -40.79 4.85
C GLU A 311 -51.10 -39.68 5.70
N ILE A 312 -50.26 -40.05 6.67
CA ILE A 312 -49.50 -39.13 7.51
C ILE A 312 -48.21 -38.62 6.79
N SER A 313 -47.74 -39.32 5.76
CA SER A 313 -46.50 -38.98 5.04
C SER A 313 -46.72 -38.09 3.80
N LYS A 314 -47.97 -37.77 3.45
CA LYS A 314 -48.36 -36.76 2.48
C LYS A 314 -48.34 -35.37 3.12
#